data_d589559622c5d19b1f33cf027e7597d7
#
_entry.id   d589559622c5d19b1f33cf027e7597d7
#
_cell.length_a   1.000
_cell.length_b   1.000
_cell.length_c   1.000
_cell.angle_alpha   90.00
_cell.angle_beta   90.00
_cell.angle_gamma   90.00
#
_symmetry.space_group_name_H-M   'P 1'
#
loop_
_entity.id
_entity.type
_entity.pdbx_description
1 polymer ?
#
loop_
_entity_poly.entity_id
_entity_poly.type
_entity_poly.pdbx_seq_one_letter_code
_entity_poly.pdbx_strand_id
1 'polypeptide(L)'
;INSVKTLCHVGDNATDEEATLIVTAGTAMYGLDTLGGLFAGQSLVVTGPGPIGLMAVAVAKTLGANPVILTGTRDNRLELGKKLGADYTINVRNENVVEKVKELTNGEGVHYVMECSGAPNAVNEAAAMVKRGGKVCLAAFPSKPVEVDVAALVRNNISLFGIRGEGRSAVHRAASLISEKRFDASLIHTHTFKFDELLTALKYSRERIDDAIKVVVKIPG
;
A
#
# COMPACT_ATOMS: atom_id res chain seq x y z
N ILE A 1 5.37 15.82 -23.49
CA ILE A 1 6.07 14.56 -23.11
C ILE A 1 7.55 14.81 -23.29
N ASN A 2 8.29 14.90 -22.19
CA ASN A 2 9.69 15.34 -22.23
C ASN A 2 10.67 14.26 -22.70
N SER A 3 10.27 12.98 -22.67
CA SER A 3 11.13 11.88 -23.11
C SER A 3 10.34 10.57 -23.24
N VAL A 4 10.59 9.80 -24.28
CA VAL A 4 10.10 8.41 -24.43
C VAL A 4 10.53 7.52 -23.24
N LYS A 5 11.64 7.86 -22.58
CA LYS A 5 12.14 7.13 -21.39
C LYS A 5 11.22 7.21 -20.19
N THR A 6 10.23 8.11 -20.19
CA THR A 6 9.24 8.24 -19.12
C THR A 6 7.93 7.52 -19.43
N LEU A 7 7.80 6.93 -20.61
CA LEU A 7 6.64 6.14 -20.98
C LEU A 7 6.78 4.72 -20.46
N CYS A 8 5.65 4.16 -20.03
CA CYS A 8 5.54 2.77 -19.65
C CYS A 8 4.52 2.10 -20.59
N HIS A 9 4.92 1.02 -21.24
CA HIS A 9 4.02 0.21 -22.04
C HIS A 9 3.05 -0.55 -21.11
N VAL A 10 1.78 -0.51 -21.45
CA VAL A 10 0.72 -1.29 -20.78
C VAL A 10 0.32 -2.39 -21.75
N GLY A 11 0.35 -3.64 -21.28
CA GLY A 11 -0.06 -4.78 -22.12
C GLY A 11 -1.56 -4.77 -22.42
N ASP A 12 -1.93 -5.36 -23.55
CA ASP A 12 -3.31 -5.34 -24.09
C ASP A 12 -4.36 -6.00 -23.18
N ASN A 13 -3.93 -6.82 -22.22
CA ASN A 13 -4.84 -7.47 -21.26
C ASN A 13 -5.33 -6.55 -20.13
N ALA A 14 -4.72 -5.37 -19.92
CA ALA A 14 -5.16 -4.43 -18.90
C ALA A 14 -6.24 -3.51 -19.48
N THR A 15 -7.31 -3.30 -18.70
CA THR A 15 -8.31 -2.27 -19.04
C THR A 15 -7.76 -0.87 -18.75
N ASP A 16 -8.39 0.16 -19.31
CA ASP A 16 -8.01 1.56 -19.04
C ASP A 16 -8.09 1.89 -17.54
N GLU A 17 -9.12 1.37 -16.85
CA GLU A 17 -9.30 1.54 -15.41
C GLU A 17 -8.16 0.91 -14.62
N GLU A 18 -7.73 -0.30 -14.98
CA GLU A 18 -6.59 -0.98 -14.36
C GLU A 18 -5.27 -0.26 -14.67
N ALA A 19 -5.11 0.26 -15.88
CA ALA A 19 -3.95 1.05 -16.28
C ALA A 19 -3.77 2.28 -15.38
N THR A 20 -4.85 2.92 -14.93
CA THR A 20 -4.78 4.05 -13.99
C THR A 20 -4.22 3.67 -12.61
N LEU A 21 -4.15 2.38 -12.30
CA LEU A 21 -3.63 1.85 -11.02
C LEU A 21 -2.13 1.53 -11.06
N ILE A 22 -1.51 1.54 -12.25
CA ILE A 22 -0.08 1.23 -12.44
C ILE A 22 0.81 2.14 -11.59
N VAL A 23 0.52 3.45 -11.57
CA VAL A 23 1.26 4.42 -10.73
C VAL A 23 1.12 4.09 -9.24
N THR A 24 -0.09 3.73 -8.80
CA THR A 24 -0.35 3.35 -7.41
C THR A 24 0.39 2.06 -7.02
N ALA A 25 0.36 1.06 -7.91
CA ALA A 25 1.12 -0.19 -7.74
C ALA A 25 2.64 0.06 -7.81
N GLY A 26 3.08 1.00 -8.67
CA GLY A 26 4.47 1.44 -8.75
C GLY A 26 4.97 2.06 -7.44
N THR A 27 4.13 2.89 -6.78
CA THR A 27 4.46 3.43 -5.45
C THR A 27 4.62 2.31 -4.41
N ALA A 28 3.70 1.34 -4.40
CA ALA A 28 3.79 0.18 -3.51
C ALA A 28 5.06 -0.65 -3.79
N MET A 29 5.34 -0.96 -5.05
CA MET A 29 6.53 -1.68 -5.48
C MET A 29 7.82 -0.94 -5.08
N TYR A 30 7.87 0.38 -5.28
CA TYR A 30 9.01 1.20 -4.89
C TYR A 30 9.24 1.20 -3.38
N GLY A 31 8.17 1.24 -2.58
CA GLY A 31 8.26 1.09 -1.13
C GLY A 31 8.90 -0.24 -0.72
N LEU A 32 8.47 -1.34 -1.33
CA LEU A 32 9.04 -2.66 -1.07
C LEU A 32 10.51 -2.76 -1.52
N ASP A 33 10.88 -2.12 -2.64
CA ASP A 33 12.28 -2.04 -3.09
C ASP A 33 13.16 -1.30 -2.08
N THR A 34 12.67 -0.18 -1.54
CA THR A 34 13.39 0.64 -0.55
C THR A 34 13.65 -0.12 0.74
N LEU A 35 12.77 -1.07 1.10
CA LEU A 35 12.99 -1.99 2.20
C LEU A 35 14.14 -3.01 1.93
N GLY A 36 14.68 -3.01 0.73
CA GLY A 36 15.76 -3.91 0.28
C GLY A 36 15.28 -5.06 -0.57
N GLY A 37 14.09 -4.95 -1.11
CA GLY A 37 13.35 -6.03 -1.77
C GLY A 37 12.66 -6.92 -0.75
N LEU A 38 11.78 -7.77 -1.25
CA LEU A 38 11.00 -8.69 -0.44
C LEU A 38 11.30 -10.11 -0.92
N PHE A 39 11.90 -10.92 -0.04
CA PHE A 39 12.15 -12.32 -0.32
C PHE A 39 10.94 -13.17 0.07
N ALA A 40 10.68 -14.22 -0.69
CA ALA A 40 9.60 -15.16 -0.40
C ALA A 40 9.68 -15.67 1.05
N GLY A 41 8.55 -15.71 1.76
CA GLY A 41 8.46 -16.09 3.16
C GLY A 41 8.74 -14.97 4.16
N GLN A 42 9.17 -13.80 3.75
CA GLN A 42 9.29 -12.66 4.67
C GLN A 42 7.92 -12.05 4.98
N SER A 43 7.72 -11.69 6.25
CA SER A 43 6.48 -11.13 6.74
C SER A 43 6.41 -9.60 6.58
N LEU A 44 5.23 -9.12 6.24
CA LEU A 44 4.95 -7.70 6.03
C LEU A 44 3.67 -7.28 6.75
N VAL A 45 3.70 -6.14 7.43
CA VAL A 45 2.49 -5.40 7.81
C VAL A 45 2.32 -4.22 6.86
N VAL A 46 1.12 -4.03 6.37
CA VAL A 46 0.69 -2.83 5.64
C VAL A 46 -0.32 -2.08 6.51
N THR A 47 -0.06 -0.82 6.83
CA THR A 47 -1.00 0.00 7.60
C THR A 47 -1.81 0.90 6.67
N GLY A 48 -3.13 0.91 6.85
CA GLY A 48 -4.04 1.76 6.10
C GLY A 48 -4.49 1.16 4.76
N PRO A 49 -5.77 0.70 4.66
CA PRO A 49 -6.36 0.10 3.48
C PRO A 49 -6.82 1.17 2.46
N GLY A 50 -5.95 2.12 2.15
CA GLY A 50 -6.09 3.06 1.04
C GLY A 50 -5.60 2.45 -0.28
N PRO A 51 -5.67 3.18 -1.42
CA PRO A 51 -5.22 2.65 -2.71
C PRO A 51 -3.79 2.10 -2.68
N ILE A 52 -2.84 2.83 -2.07
CA ILE A 52 -1.43 2.41 -1.97
C ILE A 52 -1.30 1.17 -1.08
N GLY A 53 -1.96 1.15 0.10
CA GLY A 53 -1.86 0.01 1.01
C GLY A 53 -2.49 -1.26 0.44
N LEU A 54 -3.65 -1.16 -0.21
CA LEU A 54 -4.27 -2.31 -0.89
C LEU A 54 -3.39 -2.84 -2.03
N MET A 55 -2.78 -1.95 -2.82
CA MET A 55 -1.80 -2.36 -3.83
C MET A 55 -0.53 -2.97 -3.21
N ALA A 56 -0.08 -2.46 -2.05
CA ALA A 56 1.08 -3.03 -1.36
C ALA A 56 0.81 -4.47 -0.90
N VAL A 57 -0.42 -4.77 -0.43
CA VAL A 57 -0.83 -6.14 -0.11
C VAL A 57 -0.75 -7.04 -1.34
N ALA A 58 -1.37 -6.62 -2.46
CA ALA A 58 -1.42 -7.42 -3.68
C ALA A 58 -0.02 -7.67 -4.25
N VAL A 59 0.79 -6.63 -4.34
CA VAL A 59 2.18 -6.71 -4.84
C VAL A 59 3.03 -7.59 -3.92
N ALA A 60 2.98 -7.40 -2.60
CA ALA A 60 3.76 -8.18 -1.65
C ALA A 60 3.40 -9.67 -1.70
N LYS A 61 2.10 -10.00 -1.80
CA LYS A 61 1.65 -11.38 -1.95
C LYS A 61 2.16 -12.01 -3.25
N THR A 62 2.11 -11.26 -4.35
CA THR A 62 2.64 -11.71 -5.64
C THR A 62 4.16 -11.97 -5.59
N LEU A 63 4.89 -11.20 -4.77
CA LEU A 63 6.32 -11.38 -4.54
C LEU A 63 6.65 -12.48 -3.53
N GLY A 64 5.64 -13.12 -2.95
CA GLY A 64 5.82 -14.27 -2.03
C GLY A 64 5.94 -13.90 -0.56
N ALA A 65 5.51 -12.72 -0.12
CA ALA A 65 5.45 -12.37 1.30
C ALA A 65 4.53 -13.31 2.08
N ASN A 66 4.95 -13.70 3.29
CA ASN A 66 4.16 -14.56 4.17
C ASN A 66 4.59 -14.42 5.65
N PRO A 67 3.69 -14.08 6.56
CA PRO A 67 2.36 -13.55 6.28
C PRO A 67 2.37 -12.09 5.81
N VAL A 68 1.30 -11.70 5.10
CA VAL A 68 0.94 -10.30 4.83
C VAL A 68 -0.23 -9.93 5.74
N ILE A 69 -0.04 -8.92 6.58
CA ILE A 69 -1.01 -8.43 7.56
C ILE A 69 -1.45 -7.04 7.14
N LEU A 70 -2.76 -6.81 6.96
CA LEU A 70 -3.30 -5.50 6.66
C LEU A 70 -4.01 -4.92 7.89
N THR A 71 -3.71 -3.67 8.24
CA THR A 71 -4.37 -2.99 9.36
C THR A 71 -5.16 -1.77 8.90
N GLY A 72 -6.27 -1.48 9.56
CA GLY A 72 -7.10 -0.35 9.20
C GLY A 72 -8.28 -0.15 10.14
N THR A 73 -9.14 0.81 9.81
CA THR A 73 -10.30 1.20 10.64
C THR A 73 -11.65 0.83 10.02
N ARG A 74 -11.69 0.28 8.80
CA ARG A 74 -12.90 0.00 8.03
C ARG A 74 -12.93 -1.46 7.59
N ASP A 75 -13.92 -2.22 8.10
CA ASP A 75 -14.02 -3.66 7.85
C ASP A 75 -14.20 -4.00 6.38
N ASN A 76 -15.01 -3.25 5.64
CA ASN A 76 -15.18 -3.47 4.20
C ASN A 76 -13.88 -3.34 3.40
N ARG A 77 -12.98 -2.43 3.79
CA ARG A 77 -11.66 -2.30 3.15
C ARG A 77 -10.67 -3.36 3.62
N LEU A 78 -10.80 -3.83 4.85
CA LEU A 78 -10.04 -4.97 5.34
C LEU A 78 -10.44 -6.26 4.61
N GLU A 79 -11.75 -6.47 4.37
CA GLU A 79 -12.23 -7.59 3.55
C GLU A 79 -11.75 -7.50 2.10
N LEU A 80 -11.66 -6.29 1.53
CA LEU A 80 -11.05 -6.10 0.22
C LEU A 80 -9.57 -6.49 0.22
N GLY A 81 -8.84 -6.15 1.29
CA GLY A 81 -7.45 -6.56 1.48
C GLY A 81 -7.28 -8.09 1.55
N LYS A 82 -8.22 -8.82 2.17
CA LYS A 82 -8.23 -10.28 2.14
C LYS A 82 -8.37 -10.81 0.71
N LYS A 83 -9.28 -10.24 -0.08
CA LYS A 83 -9.44 -10.62 -1.49
C LYS A 83 -8.18 -10.35 -2.31
N LEU A 84 -7.40 -9.35 -1.94
CA LEU A 84 -6.12 -9.02 -2.57
C LEU A 84 -4.94 -9.85 -2.02
N GLY A 85 -5.19 -10.73 -1.06
CA GLY A 85 -4.22 -11.70 -0.58
C GLY A 85 -3.64 -11.43 0.82
N ALA A 86 -4.21 -10.52 1.63
CA ALA A 86 -3.81 -10.41 3.03
C ALA A 86 -4.15 -11.71 3.79
N ASP A 87 -3.17 -12.29 4.47
CA ASP A 87 -3.35 -13.49 5.29
C ASP A 87 -4.11 -13.17 6.56
N TYR A 88 -3.88 -11.97 7.14
CA TYR A 88 -4.58 -11.48 8.31
C TYR A 88 -5.00 -10.03 8.12
N THR A 89 -6.10 -9.66 8.77
CA THR A 89 -6.55 -8.27 8.85
C THR A 89 -6.83 -7.90 10.31
N ILE A 90 -6.44 -6.67 10.70
CA ILE A 90 -6.61 -6.15 12.05
C ILE A 90 -7.38 -4.83 11.97
N ASN A 91 -8.55 -4.78 12.64
CA ASN A 91 -9.25 -3.52 12.82
C ASN A 91 -8.72 -2.82 14.09
N VAL A 92 -7.93 -1.77 13.89
CA VAL A 92 -7.25 -1.04 14.97
C VAL A 92 -8.21 -0.28 15.92
N ARG A 93 -9.52 -0.27 15.63
CA ARG A 93 -10.54 0.23 16.55
C ARG A 93 -10.93 -0.80 17.60
N ASN A 94 -10.72 -2.08 17.30
CA ASN A 94 -11.18 -3.20 18.10
C ASN A 94 -10.04 -3.90 18.84
N GLU A 95 -8.81 -3.79 18.33
CA GLU A 95 -7.65 -4.54 18.81
C GLU A 95 -6.41 -3.64 18.88
N ASN A 96 -5.51 -3.97 19.84
CA ASN A 96 -4.17 -3.38 19.86
C ASN A 96 -3.34 -3.99 18.74
N VAL A 97 -3.00 -3.16 17.76
CA VAL A 97 -2.31 -3.61 16.54
C VAL A 97 -0.94 -4.22 16.82
N VAL A 98 -0.18 -3.62 17.74
CA VAL A 98 1.19 -4.09 18.09
C VAL A 98 1.14 -5.46 18.76
N GLU A 99 0.26 -5.61 19.74
CA GLU A 99 0.07 -6.88 20.45
C GLU A 99 -0.39 -7.98 19.49
N LYS A 100 -1.36 -7.66 18.62
CA LYS A 100 -1.90 -8.64 17.68
C LYS A 100 -0.85 -9.07 16.62
N VAL A 101 -0.05 -8.14 16.10
CA VAL A 101 1.05 -8.48 15.19
C VAL A 101 2.07 -9.38 15.90
N LYS A 102 2.43 -9.08 17.14
CA LYS A 102 3.35 -9.92 17.92
C LYS A 102 2.76 -11.30 18.21
N GLU A 103 1.49 -11.41 18.54
CA GLU A 103 0.80 -12.70 18.69
C GLU A 103 0.92 -13.53 17.39
N LEU A 104 0.63 -12.94 16.23
CA LEU A 104 0.71 -13.60 14.92
C LEU A 104 2.13 -13.96 14.49
N THR A 105 3.14 -13.42 15.14
CA THR A 105 4.56 -13.63 14.84
C THR A 105 5.37 -14.23 15.99
N ASN A 106 4.71 -14.95 16.90
CA ASN A 106 5.33 -15.60 18.06
C ASN A 106 6.19 -14.66 18.94
N GLY A 107 5.79 -13.39 19.04
CA GLY A 107 6.47 -12.36 19.83
C GLY A 107 7.59 -11.62 19.12
N GLU A 108 8.06 -12.08 17.97
CA GLU A 108 9.22 -11.48 17.29
C GLU A 108 8.88 -10.18 16.57
N GLY A 109 7.70 -10.07 15.98
CA GLY A 109 7.34 -9.02 15.02
C GLY A 109 7.65 -9.40 13.56
N VAL A 110 7.29 -8.52 12.63
CA VAL A 110 7.46 -8.74 11.19
C VAL A 110 8.81 -8.26 10.67
N HIS A 111 9.22 -8.72 9.48
CA HIS A 111 10.42 -8.26 8.82
C HIS A 111 10.29 -6.80 8.39
N TYR A 112 9.13 -6.43 7.87
CA TYR A 112 8.87 -5.12 7.27
C TYR A 112 7.50 -4.57 7.65
N VAL A 113 7.43 -3.24 7.76
CA VAL A 113 6.16 -2.50 7.80
C VAL A 113 6.16 -1.48 6.68
N MET A 114 5.07 -1.41 5.92
CA MET A 114 4.80 -0.33 4.97
C MET A 114 3.68 0.54 5.52
N GLU A 115 4.03 1.75 5.97
CA GLU A 115 3.11 2.70 6.56
C GLU A 115 2.42 3.52 5.46
N CYS A 116 1.10 3.29 5.28
CA CYS A 116 0.26 3.91 4.26
C CYS A 116 -0.95 4.67 4.84
N SER A 117 -1.02 4.82 6.18
CA SER A 117 -2.17 5.45 6.84
C SER A 117 -1.98 6.94 7.09
N GLY A 118 -0.74 7.37 7.41
CA GLY A 118 -0.44 8.73 7.85
C GLY A 118 -1.03 9.09 9.21
N ALA A 119 -1.44 8.11 10.02
CA ALA A 119 -2.00 8.35 11.34
C ALA A 119 -0.92 8.86 12.32
N PRO A 120 -1.27 9.68 13.31
CA PRO A 120 -0.29 10.33 14.19
C PRO A 120 0.67 9.36 14.89
N ASN A 121 0.19 8.21 15.35
CA ASN A 121 1.00 7.21 16.06
C ASN A 121 1.60 6.12 15.15
N ALA A 122 1.26 6.14 13.86
CA ALA A 122 1.58 5.05 12.95
C ALA A 122 3.08 4.74 12.83
N VAL A 123 3.94 5.76 12.95
CA VAL A 123 5.40 5.58 12.88
C VAL A 123 5.93 4.78 14.07
N ASN A 124 5.51 5.13 15.29
CA ASN A 124 5.94 4.43 16.51
C ASN A 124 5.32 3.03 16.60
N GLU A 125 4.05 2.88 16.20
CA GLU A 125 3.41 1.56 16.10
C GLU A 125 4.12 0.68 15.07
N ALA A 126 4.47 1.22 13.90
CA ALA A 126 5.23 0.51 12.88
C ALA A 126 6.60 0.04 13.40
N ALA A 127 7.31 0.91 14.11
CA ALA A 127 8.58 0.56 14.75
C ALA A 127 8.42 -0.53 15.84
N ALA A 128 7.29 -0.55 16.56
CA ALA A 128 7.02 -1.56 17.57
C ALA A 128 6.57 -2.91 16.98
N MET A 129 6.03 -2.92 15.75
CA MET A 129 5.61 -4.13 15.05
C MET A 129 6.74 -4.87 14.33
N VAL A 130 7.83 -4.18 13.93
CA VAL A 130 8.96 -4.86 13.29
C VAL A 130 9.83 -5.60 14.30
N LYS A 131 10.43 -6.71 13.86
CA LYS A 131 11.45 -7.42 14.63
C LYS A 131 12.74 -6.58 14.73
N ARG A 132 13.64 -6.97 15.64
CA ARG A 132 14.97 -6.36 15.73
C ARG A 132 15.69 -6.44 14.38
N GLY A 133 16.24 -5.34 13.91
CA GLY A 133 16.85 -5.20 12.59
C GLY A 133 15.83 -5.09 11.45
N GLY A 134 14.53 -4.99 11.77
CA GLY A 134 13.47 -4.81 10.79
C GLY A 134 13.47 -3.40 10.16
N LYS A 135 12.64 -3.21 9.15
CA LYS A 135 12.59 -1.96 8.39
C LYS A 135 11.18 -1.45 8.23
N VAL A 136 11.04 -0.13 8.25
CA VAL A 136 9.77 0.58 8.07
C VAL A 136 9.88 1.53 6.88
N CYS A 137 8.97 1.41 5.94
CA CYS A 137 8.79 2.34 4.82
C CYS A 137 7.59 3.24 5.09
N LEU A 138 7.80 4.55 5.08
CA LEU A 138 6.76 5.58 5.20
C LEU A 138 6.34 6.02 3.81
N ALA A 139 5.13 5.64 3.40
CA ALA A 139 4.53 5.98 2.10
C ALA A 139 3.40 7.02 2.21
N ALA A 140 2.89 7.27 3.42
CA ALA A 140 1.87 8.27 3.66
C ALA A 140 2.46 9.60 4.15
N PHE A 141 1.71 10.68 3.90
CA PHE A 141 2.04 12.01 4.40
C PHE A 141 1.18 12.30 5.63
N PRO A 142 1.77 12.38 6.85
CA PRO A 142 1.03 12.84 8.01
C PRO A 142 0.65 14.33 7.83
N SER A 143 -0.54 14.69 8.28
CA SER A 143 -1.06 16.07 8.14
C SER A 143 -0.35 17.10 9.03
N LYS A 144 0.40 16.63 10.04
CA LYS A 144 1.17 17.43 11.00
C LYS A 144 2.47 16.69 11.33
N PRO A 145 3.52 17.39 11.83
CA PRO A 145 4.69 16.74 12.38
C PRO A 145 4.30 15.69 13.45
N VAL A 146 4.99 14.57 13.45
CA VAL A 146 4.78 13.46 14.41
C VAL A 146 6.03 13.27 15.28
N GLU A 147 5.82 12.90 16.53
CA GLU A 147 6.92 12.54 17.43
C GLU A 147 7.36 11.11 17.14
N VAL A 148 8.66 10.88 17.10
CA VAL A 148 9.25 9.55 16.85
C VAL A 148 10.18 9.19 18.00
N ASP A 149 9.99 8.00 18.57
CA ASP A 149 10.90 7.44 19.59
C ASP A 149 12.18 6.92 18.92
N VAL A 150 13.13 7.84 18.74
CA VAL A 150 14.44 7.54 18.15
C VAL A 150 15.23 6.57 19.02
N ALA A 151 15.05 6.58 20.36
CA ALA A 151 15.74 5.66 21.24
C ALA A 151 15.28 4.20 20.99
N ALA A 152 13.99 3.98 20.75
CA ALA A 152 13.48 2.66 20.36
C ALA A 152 14.06 2.20 19.01
N LEU A 153 14.16 3.09 18.01
CA LEU A 153 14.76 2.76 16.71
C LEU A 153 16.22 2.30 16.88
N VAL A 154 17.02 3.07 17.61
CA VAL A 154 18.44 2.75 17.85
C VAL A 154 18.58 1.44 18.64
N ARG A 155 17.85 1.29 19.73
CA ARG A 155 17.90 0.08 20.60
C ARG A 155 17.61 -1.20 19.84
N ASN A 156 16.69 -1.14 18.89
CA ASN A 156 16.23 -2.30 18.12
C ASN A 156 16.86 -2.39 16.71
N ASN A 157 17.79 -1.49 16.37
CA ASN A 157 18.43 -1.44 15.06
C ASN A 157 17.41 -1.37 13.89
N ILE A 158 16.37 -0.52 14.05
CA ILE A 158 15.30 -0.38 13.06
C ILE A 158 15.69 0.69 12.04
N SER A 159 15.53 0.38 10.75
CA SER A 159 15.70 1.33 9.67
C SER A 159 14.35 1.96 9.30
N LEU A 160 14.32 3.29 9.17
CA LEU A 160 13.15 4.06 8.79
C LEU A 160 13.40 4.78 7.47
N PHE A 161 12.55 4.57 6.48
CA PHE A 161 12.68 5.16 5.15
C PHE A 161 11.42 5.91 4.75
N GLY A 162 11.55 7.12 4.25
CA GLY A 162 10.47 7.83 3.57
C GLY A 162 10.56 7.64 2.06
N ILE A 163 9.44 7.45 1.40
CA ILE A 163 9.37 7.41 -0.07
C ILE A 163 8.44 8.48 -0.61
N ARG A 164 8.73 8.92 -1.83
CA ARG A 164 7.83 9.75 -2.63
C ARG A 164 7.95 9.35 -4.10
N GLY A 165 6.80 9.14 -4.75
CA GLY A 165 6.75 8.74 -6.15
C GLY A 165 6.86 7.22 -6.32
N GLU A 166 7.12 6.80 -7.54
CA GLU A 166 6.93 5.41 -7.96
C GLU A 166 8.24 4.68 -8.28
N GLY A 167 9.37 5.38 -8.33
CA GLY A 167 10.61 4.80 -8.83
C GLY A 167 10.49 4.28 -10.28
N ARG A 168 11.48 4.53 -11.13
CA ARG A 168 11.35 4.24 -12.56
C ARG A 168 11.16 2.74 -12.86
N SER A 169 11.99 1.88 -12.29
CA SER A 169 11.92 0.42 -12.51
C SER A 169 10.69 -0.21 -11.87
N ALA A 170 10.20 0.35 -10.76
CA ALA A 170 9.04 -0.14 -10.06
C ALA A 170 7.75 0.02 -10.88
N VAL A 171 7.58 1.14 -11.59
CA VAL A 171 6.41 1.37 -12.47
C VAL A 171 6.35 0.31 -13.58
N HIS A 172 7.47 0.01 -14.25
CA HIS A 172 7.49 -0.99 -15.31
C HIS A 172 7.14 -2.40 -14.80
N ARG A 173 7.65 -2.78 -13.62
CA ARG A 173 7.31 -4.06 -13.00
C ARG A 173 5.85 -4.10 -12.54
N ALA A 174 5.33 -3.01 -11.97
CA ALA A 174 3.92 -2.90 -11.61
C ALA A 174 2.99 -3.02 -12.83
N ALA A 175 3.36 -2.38 -13.95
CA ALA A 175 2.63 -2.51 -15.21
C ALA A 175 2.60 -3.95 -15.71
N SER A 176 3.73 -4.66 -15.66
CA SER A 176 3.80 -6.08 -16.00
C SER A 176 2.85 -6.92 -15.12
N LEU A 177 2.89 -6.73 -13.79
CA LEU A 177 2.03 -7.49 -12.88
C LEU A 177 0.53 -7.27 -13.15
N ILE A 178 0.12 -6.03 -13.45
CA ILE A 178 -1.27 -5.69 -13.77
C ILE A 178 -1.66 -6.26 -15.13
N SER A 179 -0.83 -6.08 -16.15
CA SER A 179 -1.10 -6.59 -17.51
C SER A 179 -1.16 -8.13 -17.55
N GLU A 180 -0.33 -8.80 -16.77
CA GLU A 180 -0.32 -10.27 -16.65
C GLU A 180 -1.35 -10.80 -15.64
N LYS A 181 -2.25 -9.93 -15.12
CA LYS A 181 -3.30 -10.32 -14.17
C LYS A 181 -2.78 -11.13 -12.97
N ARG A 182 -1.60 -10.75 -12.45
CA ARG A 182 -0.99 -11.45 -11.31
C ARG A 182 -1.78 -11.28 -10.00
N PHE A 183 -2.65 -10.29 -9.97
CA PHE A 183 -3.68 -10.04 -8.96
C PHE A 183 -4.84 -9.27 -9.62
N ASP A 184 -5.99 -9.26 -8.98
CA ASP A 184 -7.15 -8.53 -9.48
C ASP A 184 -7.10 -7.05 -9.08
N ALA A 185 -6.49 -6.22 -9.93
CA ALA A 185 -6.41 -4.79 -9.71
C ALA A 185 -7.78 -4.10 -9.77
N SER A 186 -8.76 -4.68 -10.49
CA SER A 186 -10.09 -4.10 -10.67
C SER A 186 -10.83 -3.92 -9.34
N LEU A 187 -10.51 -4.71 -8.32
CA LEU A 187 -11.08 -4.61 -6.98
C LEU A 187 -10.83 -3.24 -6.30
N ILE A 188 -9.83 -2.48 -6.74
CA ILE A 188 -9.50 -1.17 -6.17
C ILE A 188 -10.19 -0.04 -6.93
N HIS A 189 -10.57 -0.26 -8.18
CA HIS A 189 -11.37 0.67 -8.96
C HIS A 189 -12.83 0.62 -8.49
N THR A 190 -13.36 1.75 -8.00
CA THR A 190 -14.71 1.79 -7.41
C THR A 190 -15.71 2.61 -8.20
N HIS A 191 -15.26 3.68 -8.86
CA HIS A 191 -16.16 4.62 -9.51
C HIS A 191 -15.59 5.11 -10.85
N THR A 192 -16.46 5.20 -11.84
CA THR A 192 -16.17 5.83 -13.13
C THR A 192 -17.18 6.94 -13.41
N PHE A 193 -16.69 8.10 -13.81
CA PHE A 193 -17.46 9.26 -14.21
C PHE A 193 -17.14 9.66 -15.65
N LYS A 194 -18.06 10.38 -16.28
CA LYS A 194 -17.80 11.06 -17.56
C LYS A 194 -17.03 12.37 -17.31
N PHE A 195 -16.43 12.93 -18.35
CA PHE A 195 -15.63 14.15 -18.24
C PHE A 195 -16.46 15.36 -17.76
N ASP A 196 -17.70 15.47 -18.18
CA ASP A 196 -18.63 16.52 -17.75
C ASP A 196 -19.03 16.43 -16.28
N GLU A 197 -18.79 15.27 -15.63
CA GLU A 197 -19.01 15.03 -14.21
C GLU A 197 -17.72 15.19 -13.37
N LEU A 198 -16.66 15.78 -13.91
CA LEU A 198 -15.35 15.90 -13.26
C LEU A 198 -15.42 16.45 -11.82
N LEU A 199 -16.22 17.47 -11.57
CA LEU A 199 -16.36 18.07 -10.24
C LEU A 199 -16.98 17.08 -9.24
N THR A 200 -17.95 16.28 -9.68
CA THR A 200 -18.55 15.20 -8.89
C THR A 200 -17.52 14.12 -8.59
N ALA A 201 -16.75 13.68 -9.58
CA ALA A 201 -15.67 12.71 -9.42
C ALA A 201 -14.63 13.15 -8.40
N LEU A 202 -14.21 14.43 -8.45
CA LEU A 202 -13.29 15.01 -7.48
C LEU A 202 -13.87 15.02 -6.06
N LYS A 203 -15.16 15.31 -5.92
CA LYS A 203 -15.86 15.26 -4.63
C LYS A 203 -15.88 13.83 -4.08
N TYR A 204 -16.27 12.84 -4.89
CA TYR A 204 -16.25 11.43 -4.50
C TYR A 204 -14.87 10.98 -4.01
N SER A 205 -13.82 11.32 -4.76
CA SER A 205 -12.44 10.97 -4.39
C SER A 205 -12.01 11.62 -3.07
N ARG A 206 -12.32 12.91 -2.88
CA ARG A 206 -11.88 13.67 -1.70
C ARG A 206 -12.65 13.30 -0.43
N GLU A 207 -13.96 13.18 -0.55
CA GLU A 207 -14.87 12.95 0.59
C GLU A 207 -15.11 11.45 0.83
N ARG A 208 -14.59 10.59 -0.07
CA ARG A 208 -14.73 9.13 -0.03
C ARG A 208 -16.18 8.68 0.00
N ILE A 209 -17.02 9.38 -0.80
CA ILE A 209 -18.44 9.06 -0.93
C ILE A 209 -18.58 7.63 -1.46
N ASP A 210 -19.56 6.88 -0.94
CA ASP A 210 -19.82 5.48 -1.28
C ASP A 210 -18.55 4.60 -1.24
N ASP A 211 -17.71 4.85 -0.22
CA ASP A 211 -16.43 4.14 -0.02
C ASP A 211 -15.45 4.25 -1.20
N ALA A 212 -15.49 5.34 -1.96
CA ALA A 212 -14.60 5.56 -3.08
C ALA A 212 -13.12 5.31 -2.71
N ILE A 213 -12.46 4.46 -3.50
CA ILE A 213 -11.04 4.11 -3.37
C ILE A 213 -10.26 4.70 -4.54
N LYS A 214 -10.57 4.24 -5.75
CA LYS A 214 -10.04 4.80 -6.99
C LYS A 214 -11.20 5.26 -7.85
N VAL A 215 -11.18 6.54 -8.17
CA VAL A 215 -12.16 7.19 -9.04
C VAL A 215 -11.49 7.48 -10.39
N VAL A 216 -12.13 7.09 -11.46
CA VAL A 216 -11.67 7.28 -12.84
C VAL A 216 -12.63 8.22 -13.57
N VAL A 217 -12.10 9.11 -14.40
CA VAL A 217 -12.88 9.97 -15.29
C VAL A 217 -12.52 9.59 -16.72
N LYS A 218 -13.53 9.18 -17.51
CA LYS A 218 -13.38 8.86 -18.93
C LYS A 218 -13.39 10.13 -19.75
N ILE A 219 -12.32 10.36 -20.50
CA ILE A 219 -12.21 11.46 -21.45
C ILE A 219 -12.80 10.97 -22.78
N PRO A 220 -13.68 11.75 -23.45
CA PRO A 220 -14.14 11.41 -24.78
C PRO A 220 -12.96 11.26 -25.75
N GLY A 221 -12.99 10.21 -26.57
CA GLY A 221 -12.01 9.99 -27.63
C GLY A 221 -12.21 10.94 -28.82
#